data_f375a16b6d4ae404e48a9b167a2b498e
#
_entry.id   f375a16b6d4ae404e48a9b167a2b498e
#
_cell.length_a   1.000
_cell.length_b   1.000
_cell.length_c   1.000
_cell.angle_alpha   90.00
_cell.angle_beta   90.00
_cell.angle_gamma   90.00
#
_symmetry.space_group_name_H-M   'P 1'
#
loop_
_entity.id
_entity.type
_entity.pdbx_description
1 polymer ?
#
loop_
_entity_poly.entity_id
_entity_poly.type
_entity_poly.pdbx_seq_one_letter_code
_entity_poly.pdbx_strand_id
1 'polypeptide(L)'
;MLELDDNYFKEEERCGFKIPSMMKRAWAVEMELTCELLNICSQYGLRIYASWGTLLGAVRHKGFIPWDDDMDFDMPREDYMKLMDILKHKDIYTDFYVSSLYTEGTHCQPSATIMNYYKICLLYTSPSPRDGAT
;
A
#
# COMPACT_ATOMS: atom_id res chain seq x y z
N MET A 1 2.86 -13.90 3.27
CA MET A 1 3.43 -12.95 4.27
C MET A 1 4.86 -12.67 3.87
N LEU A 2 5.24 -11.41 3.78
CA LEU A 2 6.65 -11.05 3.52
C LEU A 2 7.47 -11.26 4.78
N GLU A 3 8.47 -12.12 4.71
CA GLU A 3 9.45 -12.28 5.79
C GLU A 3 10.53 -11.21 5.63
N LEU A 4 10.49 -10.21 6.51
CA LEU A 4 11.48 -9.15 6.56
C LEU A 4 12.36 -9.35 7.80
N ASP A 5 13.67 -9.18 7.62
CA ASP A 5 14.63 -9.21 8.73
C ASP A 5 14.34 -8.07 9.71
N ASP A 6 14.55 -8.30 11.01
CA ASP A 6 14.39 -7.28 12.06
C ASP A 6 15.24 -6.03 11.79
N ASN A 7 16.37 -6.19 11.11
CA ASN A 7 17.22 -5.06 10.70
C ASN A 7 16.54 -4.13 9.68
N TYR A 8 15.58 -4.64 8.90
CA TYR A 8 14.81 -3.81 7.97
C TYR A 8 14.07 -2.68 8.70
N PHE A 9 13.54 -2.95 9.88
CA PHE A 9 12.73 -2.00 10.63
C PHE A 9 13.53 -0.94 11.41
N LYS A 10 14.85 -1.03 11.40
CA LYS A 10 15.69 -0.02 12.06
C LYS A 10 15.64 1.30 11.31
N GLU A 11 15.66 2.38 12.08
CA GLU A 11 15.83 3.73 11.55
C GLU A 11 17.11 3.82 10.73
N GLU A 12 17.04 4.49 9.59
CA GLU A 12 18.19 4.73 8.73
C GLU A 12 18.10 6.07 8.02
N GLU A 13 19.22 6.55 7.52
CA GLU A 13 19.27 7.76 6.71
C GLU A 13 19.57 7.40 5.25
N ARG A 14 18.74 7.91 4.32
CA ARG A 14 18.95 7.83 2.88
C ARG A 14 18.74 9.18 2.24
N CYS A 15 19.64 9.57 1.37
CA CYS A 15 19.55 10.86 0.64
C CYS A 15 19.33 12.06 1.58
N GLY A 16 19.99 12.06 2.74
CA GLY A 16 19.82 13.10 3.74
C GLY A 16 18.49 13.08 4.51
N PHE A 17 17.63 12.12 4.25
CA PHE A 17 16.36 11.96 4.95
C PHE A 17 16.42 10.81 5.96
N LYS A 18 15.99 11.10 7.18
CA LYS A 18 15.92 10.14 8.27
C LYS A 18 14.60 9.38 8.21
N ILE A 19 14.68 8.10 7.88
CA ILE A 19 13.53 7.21 7.75
C ILE A 19 13.26 6.56 9.11
N PRO A 20 12.16 6.92 9.80
CA PRO A 20 11.85 6.32 11.09
C PRO A 20 11.37 4.88 10.94
N SER A 21 11.53 4.09 11.99
CA SER A 21 11.04 2.71 12.06
C SER A 21 9.55 2.58 11.73
N MET A 22 8.74 3.55 12.14
CA MET A 22 7.30 3.58 11.84
C MET A 22 7.02 3.64 10.34
N MET A 23 7.78 4.43 9.59
CA MET A 23 7.64 4.51 8.13
C MET A 23 7.99 3.18 7.46
N LYS A 24 9.03 2.50 7.94
CA LYS A 24 9.38 1.17 7.42
C LYS A 24 8.33 0.11 7.72
N ARG A 25 7.64 0.20 8.84
CA ARG A 25 6.50 -0.66 9.16
C ARG A 25 5.32 -0.39 8.22
N ALA A 26 5.03 0.88 7.94
CA ALA A 26 4.02 1.24 6.95
C ALA A 26 4.38 0.70 5.56
N TRP A 27 5.61 0.85 5.12
CA TRP A 27 6.09 0.28 3.86
C TRP A 27 5.93 -1.24 3.79
N ALA A 28 6.19 -1.94 4.89
CA ALA A 28 6.02 -3.40 4.95
C ALA A 28 4.55 -3.80 4.74
N VAL A 29 3.61 -3.10 5.36
CA VAL A 29 2.18 -3.31 5.17
C VAL A 29 1.77 -3.03 3.73
N GLU A 30 2.25 -1.96 3.13
CA GLU A 30 1.97 -1.61 1.73
C GLU A 30 2.54 -2.64 0.75
N MET A 31 3.74 -3.15 1.01
CA MET A 31 4.31 -4.22 0.20
C MET A 31 3.48 -5.50 0.27
N GLU A 32 3.00 -5.89 1.44
CA GLU A 32 2.09 -7.04 1.57
C GLU A 32 0.80 -6.83 0.79
N LEU A 33 0.16 -5.67 0.94
CA LEU A 33 -1.04 -5.30 0.17
C LEU A 33 -0.79 -5.36 -1.33
N THR A 34 0.34 -4.84 -1.76
CA THR A 34 0.74 -4.84 -3.17
C THR A 34 0.94 -6.25 -3.70
N CYS A 35 1.62 -7.12 -2.94
CA CYS A 35 1.80 -8.52 -3.33
C CYS A 35 0.45 -9.23 -3.53
N GLU A 36 -0.50 -9.02 -2.64
CA GLU A 36 -1.83 -9.61 -2.76
C GLU A 36 -2.61 -9.04 -3.94
N LEU A 37 -2.54 -7.72 -4.16
CA LEU A 37 -3.14 -7.09 -5.33
C LEU A 37 -2.56 -7.63 -6.64
N LEU A 38 -1.24 -7.77 -6.72
CA LEU A 38 -0.56 -8.32 -7.89
C LEU A 38 -0.93 -9.79 -8.12
N ASN A 39 -1.09 -10.56 -7.06
CA ASN A 39 -1.56 -11.94 -7.16
C ASN A 39 -2.98 -12.03 -7.76
N ILE A 40 -3.89 -11.18 -7.32
CA ILE A 40 -5.24 -11.08 -7.89
C ILE A 40 -5.15 -10.70 -9.36
N CYS A 41 -4.41 -9.67 -9.69
CA CYS A 41 -4.24 -9.23 -11.07
C CYS A 41 -3.66 -10.34 -11.95
N SER A 42 -2.67 -11.06 -11.47
CA SER A 42 -2.08 -12.20 -12.18
C SER A 42 -3.09 -13.33 -12.38
N GLN A 43 -3.86 -13.67 -11.35
CA GLN A 43 -4.86 -14.74 -11.40
C GLN A 43 -5.96 -14.47 -12.43
N TYR A 44 -6.36 -13.22 -12.59
CA TYR A 44 -7.43 -12.81 -13.51
C TYR A 44 -6.94 -12.18 -14.82
N GLY A 45 -5.62 -12.19 -15.07
CA GLY A 45 -5.03 -11.62 -16.27
C GLY A 45 -5.23 -10.11 -16.41
N LEU A 46 -5.23 -9.38 -15.30
CA LEU A 46 -5.41 -7.93 -15.27
C LEU A 46 -4.07 -7.21 -15.39
N ARG A 47 -4.04 -6.14 -16.16
CA ARG A 47 -2.86 -5.29 -16.33
C ARG A 47 -2.82 -4.24 -15.24
N ILE A 48 -1.69 -4.10 -14.58
CA ILE A 48 -1.43 -3.10 -13.56
C ILE A 48 -0.02 -2.56 -13.72
N TYR A 49 0.16 -1.27 -13.55
CA TYR A 49 1.43 -0.57 -13.74
C TYR A 49 1.73 0.34 -12.56
N ALA A 50 2.97 0.33 -12.10
CA ALA A 50 3.42 1.32 -11.13
C ALA A 50 3.37 2.73 -11.75
N SER A 51 2.92 3.72 -10.98
CA SER A 51 2.82 5.10 -11.42
C SER A 51 3.36 6.08 -10.38
N TRP A 52 3.52 7.34 -10.78
CA TRP A 52 3.96 8.45 -9.91
C TRP A 52 5.19 8.10 -9.07
N GLY A 53 5.14 8.36 -7.76
CA GLY A 53 6.24 8.12 -6.83
C GLY A 53 6.66 6.65 -6.73
N THR A 54 5.75 5.71 -6.92
CA THR A 54 6.06 4.27 -6.94
C THR A 54 6.97 3.89 -8.11
N LEU A 55 6.64 4.37 -9.30
CA LEU A 55 7.47 4.15 -10.49
C LEU A 55 8.81 4.90 -10.38
N LEU A 56 8.77 6.16 -9.98
CA LEU A 56 9.97 6.98 -9.81
C LEU A 56 10.92 6.37 -8.77
N GLY A 57 10.39 5.90 -7.66
CA GLY A 57 11.16 5.22 -6.61
C GLY A 57 11.82 3.95 -7.12
N ALA A 58 11.08 3.12 -7.86
CA ALA A 58 11.62 1.89 -8.44
C ALA A 58 12.79 2.15 -9.38
N VAL A 59 12.69 3.17 -10.22
CA VAL A 59 13.73 3.52 -11.19
C VAL A 59 14.93 4.23 -10.54
N ARG A 60 14.68 5.24 -9.72
CA ARG A 60 15.71 6.12 -9.16
C ARG A 60 16.33 5.58 -7.86
N HIS A 61 15.51 5.06 -6.94
CA HIS A 61 15.93 4.62 -5.62
C HIS A 61 16.01 3.10 -5.46
N LYS A 62 15.57 2.34 -6.46
CA LYS A 62 15.44 0.88 -6.40
C LYS A 62 14.53 0.39 -5.27
N GLY A 63 13.55 1.20 -4.91
CA GLY A 63 12.60 0.96 -3.85
C GLY A 63 11.77 2.21 -3.57
N PHE A 64 11.27 2.33 -2.34
CA PHE A 64 10.56 3.54 -1.93
C PHE A 64 11.44 4.78 -1.99
N ILE A 65 10.85 5.89 -2.42
CA ILE A 65 11.43 7.21 -2.18
C ILE A 65 11.48 7.40 -0.65
N PRO A 66 12.62 7.81 -0.05
CA PRO A 66 12.78 7.80 1.41
C PRO A 66 11.73 8.56 2.21
N TRP A 67 11.13 9.61 1.63
CA TRP A 67 10.10 10.45 2.26
C TRP A 67 8.68 10.16 1.78
N ASP A 68 8.47 9.10 0.99
CA ASP A 68 7.17 8.72 0.45
C ASP A 68 6.51 7.62 1.30
N ASP A 69 5.21 7.69 1.49
CA ASP A 69 4.45 6.83 2.39
C ASP A 69 3.26 6.13 1.73
N ASP A 70 3.16 6.18 0.41
CA ASP A 70 2.09 5.54 -0.36
C ASP A 70 2.61 4.84 -1.61
N MET A 71 1.78 4.01 -2.20
CA MET A 71 2.03 3.35 -3.48
C MET A 71 0.87 3.63 -4.43
N ASP A 72 1.20 4.08 -5.62
CA ASP A 72 0.25 4.39 -6.69
C ASP A 72 0.40 3.47 -7.88
N PHE A 73 -0.73 3.03 -8.42
CA PHE A 73 -0.79 2.17 -9.58
C PHE A 73 -1.83 2.68 -10.58
N ASP A 74 -1.56 2.48 -11.84
CA ASP A 74 -2.49 2.73 -12.92
C ASP A 74 -2.95 1.42 -13.56
N MET A 75 -4.19 1.40 -13.99
CA MET A 75 -4.78 0.26 -14.71
C MET A 75 -5.55 0.76 -15.94
N PRO A 76 -5.56 -0.02 -17.03
CA PRO A 76 -6.54 0.20 -18.08
C PRO A 76 -7.96 0.14 -17.50
N ARG A 77 -8.84 1.02 -17.97
CA ARG A 77 -10.19 1.13 -17.40
C ARG A 77 -10.97 -0.19 -17.39
N GLU A 78 -10.82 -0.98 -18.43
CA GLU A 78 -11.48 -2.29 -18.52
C GLU A 78 -11.03 -3.24 -17.41
N ASP A 79 -9.73 -3.27 -17.14
CA ASP A 79 -9.14 -4.12 -16.10
C ASP A 79 -9.47 -3.59 -14.70
N TYR A 80 -9.48 -2.27 -14.52
CA TYR A 80 -9.92 -1.62 -13.29
C TYR A 80 -11.39 -1.98 -12.95
N MET A 81 -12.29 -1.93 -13.92
CA MET A 81 -13.69 -2.29 -13.71
C MET A 81 -13.84 -3.77 -13.35
N LYS A 82 -13.07 -4.65 -13.98
CA LYS A 82 -13.04 -6.08 -13.62
C LYS A 82 -12.50 -6.29 -12.20
N LEU A 83 -11.44 -5.58 -11.83
CA LEU A 83 -10.89 -5.64 -10.48
C LEU A 83 -11.93 -5.20 -9.43
N MET A 84 -12.62 -4.09 -9.67
CA MET A 84 -13.67 -3.60 -8.75
C MET A 84 -14.79 -4.61 -8.59
N ASP A 85 -15.22 -5.26 -9.65
CA ASP A 85 -16.23 -6.32 -9.61
C ASP A 85 -15.75 -7.53 -8.82
N ILE A 86 -14.52 -7.98 -9.04
CA ILE A 86 -13.89 -9.07 -8.30
C ILE A 86 -13.84 -8.76 -6.80
N LEU A 87 -13.38 -7.57 -6.44
CA LEU A 87 -13.24 -7.16 -5.04
C LEU A 87 -14.58 -6.95 -4.33
N LYS A 88 -15.64 -6.58 -5.07
CA LYS A 88 -16.99 -6.41 -4.54
C LYS A 88 -17.67 -7.74 -4.21
N HIS A 89 -17.44 -8.78 -5.00
CA HIS A 89 -18.16 -10.06 -4.91
C HIS A 89 -17.42 -11.15 -4.14
N LYS A 90 -16.22 -10.88 -3.67
CA LYS A 90 -15.40 -11.90 -3.00
C LYS A 90 -15.20 -11.60 -1.53
N ASP A 91 -15.70 -12.52 -0.69
CA ASP A 91 -15.28 -12.70 0.72
C ASP A 91 -13.80 -13.17 0.83
N ILE A 92 -12.98 -12.82 -0.15
CA ILE A 92 -11.65 -13.43 -0.32
C ILE A 92 -10.65 -12.91 0.68
N TYR A 93 -10.82 -11.69 1.15
CA TYR A 93 -9.82 -11.04 1.98
C TYR A 93 -10.48 -10.33 3.15
N THR A 94 -10.48 -10.98 4.28
CA THR A 94 -10.93 -10.41 5.55
C THR A 94 -10.08 -9.21 5.99
N ASP A 95 -8.90 -9.04 5.38
CA ASP A 95 -7.92 -8.03 5.79
C ASP A 95 -7.87 -6.79 4.88
N PHE A 96 -8.56 -6.84 3.73
CA PHE A 96 -8.59 -5.72 2.79
C PHE A 96 -9.85 -4.87 2.92
N TYR A 97 -9.64 -3.59 3.00
CA TYR A 97 -10.68 -2.59 2.80
C TYR A 97 -10.46 -1.88 1.47
N VAL A 98 -11.46 -1.90 0.62
CA VAL A 98 -11.44 -1.24 -0.69
C VAL A 98 -12.48 -0.13 -0.70
N SER A 99 -12.01 1.10 -0.82
CA SER A 99 -12.87 2.27 -0.98
C SER A 99 -12.82 2.77 -2.42
N SER A 100 -13.96 2.83 -3.08
CA SER A 100 -14.10 3.34 -4.44
C SER A 100 -15.54 3.78 -4.71
N LEU A 101 -15.77 4.49 -5.80
CA LEU A 101 -17.12 4.84 -6.28
C LEU A 101 -18.00 3.61 -6.52
N TYR A 102 -17.39 2.45 -6.75
CA TYR A 102 -18.11 1.20 -7.08
C TYR A 102 -18.30 0.28 -5.88
N THR A 103 -17.56 0.49 -4.81
CA THR A 103 -17.66 -0.31 -3.57
C THR A 103 -18.42 0.42 -2.47
N GLU A 104 -18.30 1.73 -2.42
CA GLU A 104 -18.98 2.59 -1.45
C GLU A 104 -19.59 3.80 -2.14
N GLY A 105 -20.88 4.00 -1.97
CA GLY A 105 -21.62 5.10 -2.58
C GLY A 105 -21.24 6.50 -2.09
N THR A 106 -20.39 6.61 -1.08
CA THR A 106 -19.96 7.88 -0.47
C THR A 106 -18.53 8.29 -0.84
N HIS A 107 -17.82 7.45 -1.58
CA HIS A 107 -16.44 7.75 -2.00
C HIS A 107 -16.43 8.88 -3.03
N CYS A 108 -15.69 9.94 -2.73
CA CYS A 108 -15.67 11.17 -3.54
C CYS A 108 -14.50 11.26 -4.54
N GLN A 109 -13.63 10.28 -4.58
CA GLN A 109 -12.46 10.28 -5.46
C GLN A 109 -12.62 9.33 -6.66
N PRO A 110 -12.08 9.67 -7.82
CA PRO A 110 -12.16 8.83 -9.01
C PRO A 110 -11.28 7.58 -8.94
N SER A 111 -10.34 7.54 -8.02
CA SER A 111 -9.43 6.42 -7.79
C SER A 111 -9.94 5.50 -6.68
N ALA A 112 -9.61 4.21 -6.74
CA ALA A 112 -9.81 3.30 -5.62
C ALA A 112 -8.63 3.37 -4.64
N THR A 113 -8.91 3.22 -3.37
CA THR A 113 -7.91 3.08 -2.31
C THR A 113 -8.04 1.71 -1.67
N ILE A 114 -6.94 0.99 -1.57
CA ILE A 114 -6.85 -0.30 -0.89
C ILE A 114 -6.03 -0.13 0.37
N MET A 115 -6.56 -0.57 1.49
CA MET A 115 -5.86 -0.47 2.77
C MET A 115 -6.11 -1.71 3.64
N ASN A 116 -5.18 -1.99 4.52
CA ASN A 116 -5.36 -3.00 5.56
C ASN A 116 -5.81 -2.31 6.85
N TYR A 117 -7.10 -2.34 7.09
CA TYR A 117 -7.69 -1.63 8.22
C TYR A 117 -7.12 -2.04 9.57
N TYR A 118 -6.93 -3.34 9.80
CA TYR A 118 -6.43 -3.86 11.07
C TYR A 118 -4.97 -3.46 11.32
N LYS A 119 -4.10 -3.59 10.32
CA LYS A 119 -2.69 -3.23 10.45
C LYS A 119 -2.50 -1.72 10.59
N ILE A 120 -3.31 -0.93 9.89
CA ILE A 120 -3.31 0.52 10.04
C ILE A 120 -3.74 0.92 11.45
N CYS A 121 -4.80 0.33 12.01
CA CYS A 121 -5.21 0.58 13.38
C CYS A 121 -4.10 0.25 14.38
N LEU A 122 -3.39 -0.85 14.19
CA LEU A 122 -2.24 -1.22 15.04
C LEU A 122 -1.08 -0.21 14.93
N LEU A 123 -0.83 0.32 13.75
CA LEU A 123 0.20 1.36 13.53
C LEU A 123 -0.15 2.66 14.26
N TYR A 124 -1.42 3.06 14.26
CA TYR A 124 -1.88 4.30 14.90
C TYR A 124 -2.18 4.17 16.38
N THR A 125 -2.49 2.98 16.88
CA THR A 125 -2.75 2.74 18.30
C THR A 125 -1.49 2.40 19.10
N SER A 126 -0.43 1.96 18.47
CA SER A 126 0.87 1.83 19.13
C SER A 126 1.42 3.22 19.44
N PRO A 127 1.88 3.49 20.67
CA PRO A 127 2.46 4.78 21.00
C PRO A 127 3.64 5.05 20.07
N SER A 128 3.47 6.07 19.24
CA SER A 128 4.54 6.55 18.36
C SER A 128 5.69 7.06 19.25
N PRO A 129 6.96 6.84 18.87
CA PRO A 129 8.08 7.51 19.53
C PRO A 129 7.95 9.03 19.57
N ARG A 130 7.12 9.63 18.70
CA ARG A 130 6.79 11.05 18.71
C ARG A 130 5.84 11.43 19.86
N ASP A 131 4.97 10.52 20.31
CA ASP A 131 4.02 10.78 21.39
C ASP A 131 4.69 10.82 22.77
N GLY A 132 5.89 10.26 22.89
CA GLY A 132 6.72 10.34 24.09
C GLY A 132 7.74 11.49 24.09
N ALA A 133 7.79 12.31 23.05
CA ALA A 133 8.79 13.38 22.85
C ALA A 133 8.23 14.80 23.07
N THR A 134 7.04 14.90 23.65
CA THR A 134 6.45 16.19 24.08
C THR A 134 6.86 16.57 25.47
#